data_5bb5eb24cfc1e8811d7d770ff3f30bf1
#
_entry.id   5bb5eb24cfc1e8811d7d770ff3f30bf1
#
_cell.length_a   1.000
_cell.length_b   1.000
_cell.length_c   1.000
_cell.angle_alpha   90.00
_cell.angle_beta   90.00
_cell.angle_gamma   90.00
#
_symmetry.space_group_name_H-M   'P 1'
#
loop_
_entity.id
_entity.type
_entity.pdbx_description
1 polymer ?
#
loop_
_entity_poly.entity_id
_entity_poly.type
_entity_poly.pdbx_seq_one_letter_code
_entity_poly.pdbx_strand_id
1 'polypeptide(L)'
;YSYDPEFIKADYLENYVARANQALKFLSKQKWVDNEQLVVAGHSQGSHVALGIAHANKNITQLGLFGFNPLGRIDQYIRSARKQAEAGEITWQQADSIQKEIYEEYQSYNKLDSTQNSSFANSWKSFSKSQLNELVNLKIPVYIAFGSNDINSDFCDLLPLYFIEKGKSNYKVIRYPNLEHNFFPIDKNGNPDYQNGRWFMVMNEFISWSVQF
;
A
#
# COMPACT_ATOMS: atom_id res chain seq x y z
N TYR A 1 2.28 -11.28 -21.50
CA TYR A 1 1.15 -11.82 -20.68
C TYR A 1 -0.11 -11.06 -21.07
N SER A 2 -1.09 -11.73 -21.68
CA SER A 2 -2.44 -11.18 -21.86
C SER A 2 -3.23 -11.51 -20.59
N TYR A 3 -3.64 -10.50 -19.83
CA TYR A 3 -4.54 -10.69 -18.72
C TYR A 3 -5.95 -11.02 -19.23
N ASP A 4 -6.65 -11.93 -18.52
CA ASP A 4 -8.05 -12.22 -18.78
C ASP A 4 -8.86 -10.90 -18.73
N PRO A 5 -9.67 -10.58 -19.76
CA PRO A 5 -10.49 -9.37 -19.76
C PRO A 5 -11.43 -9.23 -18.55
N GLU A 6 -11.93 -10.35 -18.01
CA GLU A 6 -12.77 -10.33 -16.80
C GLU A 6 -11.96 -9.98 -15.55
N PHE A 7 -10.68 -10.42 -15.48
CA PHE A 7 -9.77 -9.99 -14.41
C PHE A 7 -9.54 -8.48 -14.45
N ILE A 8 -9.24 -7.94 -15.65
CA ILE A 8 -8.97 -6.50 -15.80
C ILE A 8 -10.20 -5.66 -15.41
N LYS A 9 -11.43 -6.10 -15.76
CA LYS A 9 -12.68 -5.43 -15.36
C LYS A 9 -12.86 -5.39 -13.84
N ALA A 10 -12.33 -6.37 -13.13
CA ALA A 10 -12.46 -6.52 -11.69
C ALA A 10 -11.27 -5.93 -10.90
N ASP A 11 -10.18 -5.50 -11.57
CA ASP A 11 -8.95 -5.02 -10.97
C ASP A 11 -9.06 -3.54 -10.58
N TYR A 12 -9.81 -3.25 -9.51
CA TYR A 12 -9.88 -1.92 -8.89
C TYR A 12 -10.15 -2.02 -7.39
N LEU A 13 -9.69 -1.01 -6.65
CA LEU A 13 -9.62 -1.02 -5.18
C LEU A 13 -10.95 -1.36 -4.52
N GLU A 14 -12.02 -0.69 -4.93
CA GLU A 14 -13.34 -0.83 -4.31
C GLU A 14 -13.91 -2.25 -4.48
N ASN A 15 -13.60 -2.93 -5.59
CA ASN A 15 -14.00 -4.31 -5.81
C ASN A 15 -13.25 -5.28 -4.88
N TYR A 16 -11.94 -5.09 -4.71
CA TYR A 16 -11.17 -5.90 -3.76
C TYR A 16 -11.66 -5.71 -2.33
N VAL A 17 -11.94 -4.48 -1.92
CA VAL A 17 -12.51 -4.17 -0.60
C VAL A 17 -13.87 -4.84 -0.42
N ALA A 18 -14.77 -4.76 -1.41
CA ALA A 18 -16.09 -5.38 -1.36
C ALA A 18 -15.99 -6.91 -1.24
N ARG A 19 -15.14 -7.56 -2.04
CA ARG A 19 -14.93 -9.01 -2.00
C ARG A 19 -14.34 -9.47 -0.66
N ALA A 20 -13.36 -8.75 -0.14
CA ALA A 20 -12.77 -9.05 1.16
C ALA A 20 -13.79 -8.90 2.29
N ASN A 21 -14.63 -7.87 2.27
CA ASN A 21 -15.71 -7.71 3.25
C ASN A 21 -16.77 -8.84 3.17
N GLN A 22 -17.04 -9.40 1.97
CA GLN A 22 -17.88 -10.60 1.84
C GLN A 22 -17.24 -11.81 2.52
N ALA A 23 -15.92 -12.02 2.31
CA ALA A 23 -15.18 -13.08 2.98
C ALA A 23 -15.20 -12.90 4.52
N LEU A 24 -14.96 -11.69 5.02
CA LEU A 24 -15.04 -11.38 6.45
C LEU A 24 -16.45 -11.64 7.03
N LYS A 25 -17.50 -11.28 6.29
CA LYS A 25 -18.88 -11.58 6.69
C LYS A 25 -19.17 -13.08 6.74
N PHE A 26 -18.54 -13.89 5.91
CA PHE A 26 -18.60 -15.34 5.99
C PHE A 26 -17.82 -15.85 7.20
N LEU A 27 -16.58 -15.38 7.37
CA LEU A 27 -15.70 -15.80 8.47
C LEU A 27 -16.29 -15.46 9.85
N SER A 28 -16.88 -14.29 10.01
CA SER A 28 -17.49 -13.85 11.28
C SER A 28 -18.63 -14.74 11.80
N LYS A 29 -19.20 -15.60 10.94
CA LYS A 29 -20.21 -16.58 11.30
C LYS A 29 -19.64 -17.91 11.74
N GLN A 30 -18.34 -18.11 11.62
CA GLN A 30 -17.69 -19.38 11.95
C GLN A 30 -17.41 -19.43 13.46
N LYS A 31 -17.68 -20.57 14.10
CA LYS A 31 -17.53 -20.77 15.55
C LYS A 31 -16.08 -20.67 16.04
N TRP A 32 -15.12 -20.83 15.14
CA TRP A 32 -13.68 -20.80 15.42
C TRP A 32 -13.04 -19.41 15.18
N VAL A 33 -13.84 -18.42 14.75
CA VAL A 33 -13.38 -17.05 14.56
C VAL A 33 -13.71 -16.21 15.79
N ASP A 34 -12.68 -15.56 16.31
CA ASP A 34 -12.86 -14.55 17.35
C ASP A 34 -13.21 -13.20 16.67
N ASN A 35 -14.47 -12.80 16.83
CA ASN A 35 -14.97 -11.57 16.25
C ASN A 35 -14.52 -10.30 17.02
N GLU A 36 -13.94 -10.47 18.20
CA GLU A 36 -13.38 -9.37 18.97
C GLU A 36 -11.93 -9.06 18.60
N GLN A 37 -11.30 -9.95 17.82
CA GLN A 37 -9.91 -9.81 17.34
C GLN A 37 -9.78 -10.01 15.82
N LEU A 38 -10.44 -9.17 15.04
CA LEU A 38 -10.34 -9.20 13.58
C LEU A 38 -9.21 -8.30 13.10
N VAL A 39 -8.08 -8.93 12.78
CA VAL A 39 -6.90 -8.25 12.26
C VAL A 39 -6.87 -8.35 10.74
N VAL A 40 -6.66 -7.23 10.04
CA VAL A 40 -6.42 -7.22 8.61
C VAL A 40 -5.01 -6.73 8.31
N ALA A 41 -4.35 -7.37 7.35
CA ALA A 41 -3.02 -6.97 6.92
C ALA A 41 -2.90 -7.06 5.40
N GLY A 42 -2.04 -6.22 4.82
CA GLY A 42 -1.78 -6.22 3.38
C GLY A 42 -0.38 -5.75 3.05
N HIS A 43 0.17 -6.27 1.94
CA HIS A 43 1.47 -5.88 1.41
C HIS A 43 1.32 -5.24 0.04
N SER A 44 2.11 -4.21 -0.24
CA SER A 44 2.13 -3.52 -1.53
C SER A 44 0.73 -3.02 -1.92
N GLN A 45 0.21 -3.38 -3.08
CA GLN A 45 -1.17 -3.09 -3.49
C GLN A 45 -2.21 -3.62 -2.48
N GLY A 46 -1.93 -4.77 -1.82
CA GLY A 46 -2.79 -5.32 -0.77
C GLY A 46 -2.90 -4.43 0.46
N SER A 47 -1.93 -3.56 0.73
CA SER A 47 -2.00 -2.59 1.84
C SER A 47 -3.08 -1.52 1.60
N HIS A 48 -3.28 -1.09 0.36
CA HIS A 48 -4.39 -0.20 -0.01
C HIS A 48 -5.74 -0.86 0.20
N VAL A 49 -5.85 -2.16 -0.15
CA VAL A 49 -7.06 -2.96 0.09
C VAL A 49 -7.30 -3.13 1.59
N ALA A 50 -6.28 -3.48 2.37
CA ALA A 50 -6.38 -3.65 3.82
C ALA A 50 -6.86 -2.37 4.52
N LEU A 51 -6.32 -1.21 4.13
CA LEU A 51 -6.78 0.08 4.65
C LEU A 51 -8.24 0.37 4.25
N GLY A 52 -8.61 0.10 3.00
CA GLY A 52 -9.99 0.23 2.53
C GLY A 52 -10.97 -0.67 3.32
N ILE A 53 -10.57 -1.90 3.65
CA ILE A 53 -11.35 -2.82 4.49
C ILE A 53 -11.50 -2.24 5.89
N ALA A 54 -10.41 -1.80 6.53
CA ALA A 54 -10.44 -1.25 7.88
C ALA A 54 -11.29 0.04 7.98
N HIS A 55 -11.31 0.84 6.90
CA HIS A 55 -12.16 2.03 6.82
C HIS A 55 -13.65 1.67 6.66
N ALA A 56 -13.97 0.67 5.85
CA ALA A 56 -15.34 0.27 5.54
C ALA A 56 -15.99 -0.65 6.58
N ASN A 57 -15.18 -1.38 7.38
CA ASN A 57 -15.66 -2.41 8.31
C ASN A 57 -15.22 -2.10 9.75
N LYS A 58 -16.17 -1.66 10.55
CA LYS A 58 -15.94 -1.27 11.96
C LYS A 58 -15.61 -2.45 12.89
N ASN A 59 -15.76 -3.69 12.45
CA ASN A 59 -15.40 -4.86 13.23
C ASN A 59 -13.88 -5.17 13.13
N ILE A 60 -13.15 -4.51 12.24
CA ILE A 60 -11.70 -4.64 12.21
C ILE A 60 -11.12 -3.95 13.44
N THR A 61 -10.31 -4.67 14.19
CA THR A 61 -9.72 -4.21 15.46
C THR A 61 -8.29 -3.71 15.30
N GLN A 62 -7.56 -4.19 14.30
CA GLN A 62 -6.17 -3.79 14.05
C GLN A 62 -5.84 -3.88 12.55
N LEU A 63 -4.88 -3.06 12.12
CA LEU A 63 -4.45 -2.96 10.73
C LEU A 63 -2.93 -3.08 10.60
N GLY A 64 -2.46 -3.97 9.70
CA GLY A 64 -1.06 -4.07 9.27
C GLY A 64 -0.88 -3.63 7.83
N LEU A 65 0.05 -2.71 7.57
CA LEU A 65 0.39 -2.18 6.25
C LEU A 65 1.88 -2.41 5.97
N PHE A 66 2.19 -3.16 4.92
CA PHE A 66 3.55 -3.55 4.57
C PHE A 66 3.89 -3.04 3.17
N GLY A 67 5.01 -2.32 3.02
CA GLY A 67 5.38 -1.73 1.74
C GLY A 67 4.30 -0.79 1.19
N PHE A 68 3.72 0.04 2.06
CA PHE A 68 2.58 0.90 1.75
C PHE A 68 3.01 2.26 1.19
N ASN A 69 2.31 2.78 0.21
CA ASN A 69 2.42 4.18 -0.20
C ASN A 69 1.08 4.91 0.00
N PRO A 70 0.95 5.77 1.01
CA PRO A 70 -0.31 6.45 1.33
C PRO A 70 -0.78 7.44 0.27
N LEU A 71 0.09 7.86 -0.64
CA LEU A 71 -0.24 8.79 -1.73
C LEU A 71 -0.72 8.06 -3.00
N GLY A 72 -0.63 6.73 -3.03
CA GLY A 72 -1.12 5.91 -4.11
C GLY A 72 -0.09 5.66 -5.23
N ARG A 73 -0.53 4.89 -6.24
CA ARG A 73 0.30 4.39 -7.33
C ARG A 73 0.97 5.51 -8.15
N ILE A 74 0.28 6.63 -8.39
CA ILE A 74 0.80 7.74 -9.20
C ILE A 74 2.02 8.38 -8.56
N ASP A 75 2.02 8.57 -7.24
CA ASP A 75 3.16 9.10 -6.49
C ASP A 75 4.39 8.21 -6.65
N GLN A 76 4.21 6.90 -6.59
CA GLN A 76 5.28 5.92 -6.78
C GLN A 76 6.02 6.10 -8.10
N TYR A 77 5.29 6.28 -9.21
CA TYR A 77 5.90 6.46 -10.52
C TYR A 77 6.62 7.81 -10.66
N ILE A 78 6.03 8.88 -10.13
CA ILE A 78 6.64 10.22 -10.12
C ILE A 78 7.96 10.19 -9.33
N ARG A 79 7.95 9.56 -8.14
CA ARG A 79 9.16 9.43 -7.31
C ARG A 79 10.20 8.52 -7.94
N SER A 80 9.79 7.44 -8.60
CA SER A 80 10.72 6.52 -9.27
C SER A 80 11.55 7.25 -10.32
N ALA A 81 10.93 8.06 -11.19
CA ALA A 81 11.64 8.85 -12.17
C ALA A 81 12.67 9.80 -11.52
N ARG A 82 12.28 10.49 -10.46
CA ARG A 82 13.18 11.36 -9.68
C ARG A 82 14.37 10.59 -9.11
N LYS A 83 14.13 9.46 -8.48
CA LYS A 83 15.19 8.65 -7.85
C LYS A 83 16.18 8.07 -8.85
N GLN A 84 15.71 7.67 -10.03
CA GLN A 84 16.58 7.24 -11.11
C GLN A 84 17.52 8.37 -11.57
N ALA A 85 17.02 9.62 -11.62
CA ALA A 85 17.87 10.77 -11.93
C ALA A 85 18.87 11.09 -10.80
N GLU A 86 18.44 10.99 -9.53
CA GLU A 86 19.29 11.16 -8.35
C GLU A 86 20.40 10.09 -8.31
N ALA A 87 20.11 8.85 -8.74
CA ALA A 87 21.07 7.77 -8.88
C ALA A 87 21.98 7.88 -10.12
N GLY A 88 21.71 8.82 -11.03
CA GLY A 88 22.44 8.97 -12.29
C GLY A 88 22.12 7.92 -13.36
N GLU A 89 21.03 7.16 -13.18
CA GLU A 89 20.55 6.16 -14.14
C GLU A 89 19.93 6.80 -15.38
N ILE A 90 19.28 7.95 -15.18
CA ILE A 90 18.73 8.80 -16.25
C ILE A 90 19.11 10.26 -16.01
N THR A 91 18.99 11.10 -17.02
CA THR A 91 19.18 12.55 -16.87
C THR A 91 17.95 13.20 -16.22
N TRP A 92 18.12 14.39 -15.64
CA TRP A 92 17.00 15.19 -15.13
C TRP A 92 15.96 15.52 -16.21
N GLN A 93 16.41 15.79 -17.44
CA GLN A 93 15.52 16.04 -18.59
C GLN A 93 14.67 14.81 -18.91
N GLN A 94 15.24 13.61 -18.82
CA GLN A 94 14.49 12.38 -19.01
C GLN A 94 13.48 12.17 -17.87
N ALA A 95 13.86 12.45 -16.61
CA ALA A 95 12.96 12.37 -15.48
C ALA A 95 11.77 13.33 -15.65
N ASP A 96 12.02 14.58 -16.04
CA ASP A 96 10.97 15.57 -16.31
C ASP A 96 10.02 15.11 -17.41
N SER A 97 10.56 14.52 -18.50
CA SER A 97 9.75 13.98 -19.60
C SER A 97 8.85 12.84 -19.13
N ILE A 98 9.41 11.88 -18.36
CA ILE A 98 8.66 10.75 -17.79
C ILE A 98 7.55 11.27 -16.86
N GLN A 99 7.86 12.21 -15.98
CA GLN A 99 6.87 12.78 -15.06
C GLN A 99 5.75 13.51 -15.81
N LYS A 100 6.08 14.25 -16.87
CA LYS A 100 5.10 14.91 -17.72
C LYS A 100 4.15 13.91 -18.39
N GLU A 101 4.68 12.82 -18.96
CA GLU A 101 3.87 11.74 -19.54
C GLU A 101 2.91 11.14 -18.51
N ILE A 102 3.40 10.88 -17.28
CA ILE A 102 2.57 10.37 -16.18
C ILE A 102 1.44 11.36 -15.84
N TYR A 103 1.72 12.66 -15.78
CA TYR A 103 0.68 13.67 -15.51
C TYR A 103 -0.38 13.74 -16.61
N GLU A 104 0.04 13.67 -17.87
CA GLU A 104 -0.85 13.69 -19.04
C GLU A 104 -1.73 12.45 -19.07
N GLU A 105 -1.15 11.27 -18.79
CA GLU A 105 -1.89 10.01 -18.70
C GLU A 105 -2.91 10.04 -17.55
N TYR A 106 -2.49 10.45 -16.36
CA TYR A 106 -3.39 10.58 -15.21
C TYR A 106 -4.52 11.58 -15.45
N GLN A 107 -4.22 12.71 -16.10
CA GLN A 107 -5.23 13.67 -16.51
C GLN A 107 -6.22 13.07 -17.52
N SER A 108 -5.74 12.25 -18.46
CA SER A 108 -6.61 11.59 -19.45
C SER A 108 -7.60 10.64 -18.75
N TYR A 109 -7.13 9.83 -17.82
CA TYR A 109 -8.00 8.92 -17.05
C TYR A 109 -9.02 9.66 -16.20
N ASN A 110 -8.66 10.80 -15.62
CA ASN A 110 -9.59 11.60 -14.81
C ASN A 110 -10.69 12.28 -15.63
N LYS A 111 -10.48 12.51 -16.93
CA LYS A 111 -11.49 13.07 -17.84
C LYS A 111 -12.51 12.04 -18.33
N LEU A 112 -12.19 10.73 -18.25
CA LEU A 112 -13.11 9.68 -18.65
C LEU A 112 -14.27 9.59 -17.66
N ASP A 113 -15.49 9.62 -18.15
CA ASP A 113 -16.67 9.32 -17.33
C ASP A 113 -16.80 7.81 -17.07
N SER A 114 -17.75 7.42 -16.22
CA SER A 114 -17.96 6.03 -15.85
C SER A 114 -18.32 5.10 -17.01
N THR A 115 -18.86 5.65 -18.11
CA THR A 115 -19.27 4.88 -19.30
C THR A 115 -18.11 4.69 -20.28
N GLN A 116 -17.13 5.59 -20.25
CA GLN A 116 -15.95 5.60 -21.11
C GLN A 116 -14.72 4.96 -20.47
N ASN A 117 -14.78 4.67 -19.17
CA ASN A 117 -13.67 4.07 -18.44
C ASN A 117 -13.33 2.68 -18.99
N SER A 118 -12.15 2.56 -19.59
CA SER A 118 -11.58 1.24 -19.75
C SER A 118 -11.33 0.61 -18.36
N SER A 119 -11.37 -0.72 -18.29
CA SER A 119 -11.08 -1.44 -17.04
C SER A 119 -9.70 -1.09 -16.49
N PHE A 120 -8.73 -0.83 -17.38
CA PHE A 120 -7.38 -0.39 -17.03
C PHE A 120 -7.39 1.01 -16.37
N ALA A 121 -8.15 1.97 -16.90
CA ALA A 121 -8.29 3.30 -16.31
C ALA A 121 -8.91 3.23 -14.91
N ASN A 122 -9.86 2.32 -14.66
CA ASN A 122 -10.45 2.11 -13.34
C ASN A 122 -9.42 1.63 -12.32
N SER A 123 -8.56 0.66 -12.68
CA SER A 123 -7.47 0.20 -11.82
C SER A 123 -6.53 1.37 -11.47
N TRP A 124 -6.06 2.10 -12.48
CA TRP A 124 -5.20 3.26 -12.27
C TRP A 124 -5.82 4.32 -11.36
N LYS A 125 -7.05 4.74 -11.65
CA LYS A 125 -7.76 5.77 -10.87
C LYS A 125 -7.95 5.34 -9.41
N SER A 126 -8.38 4.09 -9.19
CA SER A 126 -8.71 3.62 -7.85
C SER A 126 -7.48 3.51 -6.95
N PHE A 127 -6.36 2.95 -7.46
CA PHE A 127 -5.12 2.80 -6.69
C PHE A 127 -4.23 4.04 -6.68
N SER A 128 -4.55 5.07 -7.47
CA SER A 128 -3.81 6.35 -7.48
C SER A 128 -4.40 7.42 -6.57
N LYS A 129 -5.53 7.14 -5.92
CA LYS A 129 -6.09 8.03 -4.90
C LYS A 129 -5.25 7.97 -3.64
N SER A 130 -4.94 9.14 -3.07
CA SER A 130 -4.32 9.19 -1.76
C SER A 130 -5.28 8.66 -0.69
N GLN A 131 -4.79 7.75 0.14
CA GLN A 131 -5.50 7.22 1.31
C GLN A 131 -4.93 7.77 2.63
N LEU A 132 -4.14 8.84 2.57
CA LEU A 132 -3.51 9.42 3.75
C LEU A 132 -4.55 9.88 4.79
N ASN A 133 -5.62 10.54 4.34
CA ASN A 133 -6.67 11.00 5.23
C ASN A 133 -7.43 9.85 5.88
N GLU A 134 -7.74 8.80 5.14
CA GLU A 134 -8.37 7.59 5.67
C GLU A 134 -7.50 6.95 6.74
N LEU A 135 -6.19 6.82 6.48
CA LEU A 135 -5.22 6.25 7.40
C LEU A 135 -5.16 7.01 8.72
N VAL A 136 -4.89 8.32 8.68
CA VAL A 136 -4.66 9.12 9.90
C VAL A 136 -5.93 9.37 10.70
N ASN A 137 -7.11 9.11 10.13
CA ASN A 137 -8.38 9.22 10.83
C ASN A 137 -8.87 7.90 11.45
N LEU A 138 -8.20 6.77 11.18
CA LEU A 138 -8.52 5.49 11.84
C LEU A 138 -8.40 5.61 13.36
N LYS A 139 -9.30 4.91 14.06
CA LYS A 139 -9.30 4.85 15.54
C LYS A 139 -8.65 3.56 16.07
N ILE A 140 -8.54 2.55 15.22
CA ILE A 140 -7.91 1.27 15.58
C ILE A 140 -6.39 1.39 15.56
N PRO A 141 -5.66 0.53 16.28
CA PRO A 141 -4.21 0.44 16.17
C PRO A 141 -3.75 0.09 14.76
N VAL A 142 -2.72 0.80 14.28
CA VAL A 142 -2.14 0.63 12.94
C VAL A 142 -0.65 0.32 13.05
N TYR A 143 -0.23 -0.76 12.40
CA TYR A 143 1.17 -1.14 12.24
C TYR A 143 1.60 -0.90 10.80
N ILE A 144 2.65 -0.13 10.58
CA ILE A 144 3.17 0.22 9.27
C ILE A 144 4.63 -0.22 9.21
N ALA A 145 4.96 -1.05 8.22
CA ALA A 145 6.29 -1.62 8.06
C ALA A 145 6.78 -1.48 6.63
N PHE A 146 8.04 -1.07 6.45
CA PHE A 146 8.65 -0.94 5.13
C PHE A 146 10.17 -1.09 5.19
N GLY A 147 10.79 -1.45 4.08
CA GLY A 147 12.23 -1.54 3.95
C GLY A 147 12.86 -0.16 3.72
N SER A 148 14.06 0.09 4.23
CA SER A 148 14.76 1.37 3.99
C SER A 148 15.15 1.58 2.52
N ASN A 149 15.20 0.50 1.75
CA ASN A 149 15.47 0.50 0.31
C ASN A 149 14.19 0.35 -0.54
N ASP A 150 13.03 0.44 0.09
CA ASP A 150 11.75 0.47 -0.62
C ASP A 150 11.44 1.89 -1.10
N ILE A 151 11.78 2.16 -2.35
CA ILE A 151 11.53 3.47 -2.98
C ILE A 151 10.04 3.81 -3.11
N ASN A 152 9.16 2.80 -3.00
CA ASN A 152 7.72 2.99 -3.12
C ASN A 152 7.09 3.42 -1.80
N SER A 153 7.76 3.15 -0.69
CA SER A 153 7.23 3.36 0.67
C SER A 153 8.00 4.41 1.48
N ASP A 154 8.93 5.15 0.88
CA ASP A 154 9.76 6.13 1.59
C ASP A 154 8.95 7.30 2.18
N PHE A 155 7.77 7.60 1.62
CA PHE A 155 6.83 8.56 2.24
C PHE A 155 6.39 8.12 3.64
N CYS A 156 6.48 6.83 3.97
CA CYS A 156 6.13 6.33 5.31
C CYS A 156 7.02 6.92 6.41
N ASP A 157 8.20 7.44 6.10
CA ASP A 157 9.03 8.19 7.04
C ASP A 157 8.33 9.44 7.59
N LEU A 158 7.39 10.02 6.83
CA LEU A 158 6.63 11.21 7.22
C LEU A 158 5.32 10.89 7.98
N LEU A 159 4.85 9.65 7.96
CA LEU A 159 3.57 9.27 8.58
C LEU A 159 3.48 9.63 10.07
N PRO A 160 4.52 9.43 10.89
CA PRO A 160 4.47 9.87 12.29
C PRO A 160 4.09 11.34 12.45
N LEU A 161 4.57 12.23 11.56
CA LEU A 161 4.24 13.65 11.59
C LEU A 161 2.73 13.88 11.40
N TYR A 162 2.13 13.23 10.40
CA TYR A 162 0.69 13.35 10.12
C TYR A 162 -0.18 12.80 11.25
N PHE A 163 0.22 11.71 11.91
CA PHE A 163 -0.48 11.21 13.08
C PHE A 163 -0.37 12.17 14.26
N ILE A 164 0.81 12.73 14.51
CA ILE A 164 1.05 13.73 15.58
C ILE A 164 0.19 14.97 15.34
N GLU A 165 0.14 15.51 14.12
CA GLU A 165 -0.69 16.66 13.74
C GLU A 165 -2.19 16.41 14.01
N LYS A 166 -2.64 15.15 13.94
CA LYS A 166 -4.01 14.74 14.28
C LYS A 166 -4.19 14.38 15.76
N GLY A 167 -3.17 14.55 16.59
CA GLY A 167 -3.21 14.16 18.01
C GLY A 167 -3.39 12.65 18.22
N LYS A 168 -2.88 11.82 17.30
CA LYS A 168 -3.01 10.36 17.33
C LYS A 168 -1.76 9.70 17.86
N SER A 169 -1.95 8.62 18.63
CA SER A 169 -0.88 7.76 19.15
C SER A 169 -1.12 6.27 18.86
N ASN A 170 -2.18 5.94 18.12
CA ASN A 170 -2.59 4.58 17.80
C ASN A 170 -1.86 4.00 16.58
N TYR A 171 -0.59 4.34 16.40
CA TYR A 171 0.22 3.85 15.29
C TYR A 171 1.59 3.36 15.75
N LYS A 172 2.15 2.43 14.97
CA LYS A 172 3.53 1.97 15.07
C LYS A 172 4.13 1.96 13.66
N VAL A 173 5.20 2.72 13.44
CA VAL A 173 5.92 2.76 12.15
C VAL A 173 7.29 2.15 12.34
N ILE A 174 7.62 1.15 11.53
CA ILE A 174 8.91 0.45 11.56
C ILE A 174 9.54 0.47 10.19
N ARG A 175 10.76 1.00 10.12
CA ARG A 175 11.63 0.93 8.96
C ARG A 175 12.70 -0.13 9.19
N TYR A 176 12.72 -1.14 8.33
CA TYR A 176 13.70 -2.22 8.38
C TYR A 176 14.95 -1.83 7.57
N PRO A 177 16.12 -1.68 8.20
CA PRO A 177 17.35 -1.29 7.51
C PRO A 177 17.75 -2.31 6.44
N ASN A 178 18.21 -1.81 5.28
CA ASN A 178 18.74 -2.59 4.16
C ASN A 178 17.78 -3.61 3.54
N LEU A 179 16.47 -3.50 3.80
CA LEU A 179 15.46 -4.31 3.12
C LEU A 179 14.79 -3.51 1.99
N GLU A 180 14.49 -4.20 0.89
CA GLU A 180 13.71 -3.65 -0.23
C GLU A 180 12.21 -3.90 -0.03
N HIS A 181 11.40 -3.60 -1.05
CA HIS A 181 9.94 -3.65 -1.03
C HIS A 181 9.34 -4.97 -0.52
N ASN A 182 9.97 -6.11 -0.86
CA ASN A 182 9.51 -7.44 -0.47
C ASN A 182 10.27 -8.00 0.75
N PHE A 183 10.93 -7.12 1.51
CA PHE A 183 11.72 -7.46 2.71
C PHE A 183 12.87 -8.45 2.45
N PHE A 184 13.46 -8.41 1.25
CA PHE A 184 14.74 -9.06 1.00
C PHE A 184 15.89 -8.09 1.31
N PRO A 185 16.98 -8.57 1.92
CA PRO A 185 18.18 -7.75 2.09
C PRO A 185 18.76 -7.33 0.75
N ILE A 186 19.32 -6.12 0.68
CA ILE A 186 20.02 -5.63 -0.50
C ILE A 186 21.52 -5.85 -0.31
N ASP A 187 22.17 -6.46 -1.29
CA ASP A 187 23.62 -6.64 -1.32
C ASP A 187 24.34 -5.32 -1.63
N LYS A 188 25.70 -5.35 -1.57
CA LYS A 188 26.55 -4.18 -1.85
C LYS A 188 26.42 -3.62 -3.29
N ASN A 189 25.84 -4.38 -4.20
CA ASN A 189 25.63 -4.00 -5.60
C ASN A 189 24.18 -3.50 -5.83
N GLY A 190 23.36 -3.45 -4.79
CA GLY A 190 21.95 -3.02 -4.89
C GLY A 190 20.98 -4.15 -5.28
N ASN A 191 21.40 -5.41 -5.33
CA ASN A 191 20.55 -6.53 -5.73
C ASN A 191 19.88 -7.17 -4.52
N PRO A 192 18.59 -7.57 -4.63
CA PRO A 192 17.90 -8.32 -3.58
C PRO A 192 18.48 -9.73 -3.38
N ASP A 193 18.75 -10.09 -2.13
CA ASP A 193 19.14 -11.46 -1.74
C ASP A 193 17.88 -12.30 -1.48
N TYR A 194 17.38 -12.93 -2.52
CA TYR A 194 16.16 -13.75 -2.47
C TYR A 194 16.26 -15.00 -1.61
N GLN A 195 17.47 -15.40 -1.17
CA GLN A 195 17.66 -16.56 -0.30
C GLN A 195 17.50 -16.20 1.19
N ASN A 196 17.67 -14.94 1.54
CA ASN A 196 17.67 -14.45 2.92
C ASN A 196 16.49 -13.53 3.26
N GLY A 197 15.32 -13.81 2.69
CA GLY A 197 14.09 -13.05 2.93
C GLY A 197 13.75 -12.90 4.42
N ARG A 198 13.24 -11.73 4.81
CA ARG A 198 12.95 -11.37 6.21
C ARG A 198 11.46 -11.37 6.55
N TRP A 199 10.60 -11.87 5.68
CA TRP A 199 9.16 -11.93 5.91
C TRP A 199 8.79 -12.59 7.24
N PHE A 200 9.44 -13.69 7.61
CA PHE A 200 9.18 -14.37 8.88
C PHE A 200 9.43 -13.46 10.08
N MET A 201 10.53 -12.73 10.07
CA MET A 201 10.86 -11.76 11.14
C MET A 201 9.82 -10.65 11.19
N VAL A 202 9.52 -10.02 10.05
CA VAL A 202 8.57 -8.91 9.94
C VAL A 202 7.17 -9.32 10.39
N MET A 203 6.69 -10.49 9.96
CA MET A 203 5.37 -11.00 10.35
C MET A 203 5.30 -11.41 11.82
N ASN A 204 6.36 -12.00 12.39
CA ASN A 204 6.39 -12.34 13.81
C ASN A 204 6.35 -11.09 14.69
N GLU A 205 7.04 -10.01 14.30
CA GLU A 205 6.96 -8.74 15.01
C GLU A 205 5.56 -8.12 14.93
N PHE A 206 4.92 -8.18 13.78
CA PHE A 206 3.54 -7.73 13.61
C PHE A 206 2.56 -8.55 14.45
N ILE A 207 2.63 -9.89 14.40
CA ILE A 207 1.77 -10.78 15.17
C ILE A 207 1.98 -10.53 16.67
N SER A 208 3.24 -10.46 17.13
CA SER A 208 3.56 -10.16 18.53
C SER A 208 3.02 -8.80 19.00
N TRP A 209 2.97 -7.83 18.10
CA TRP A 209 2.36 -6.54 18.38
C TRP A 209 0.84 -6.63 18.41
N SER A 210 0.22 -7.36 17.47
CA SER A 210 -1.24 -7.43 17.37
C SER A 210 -1.92 -8.14 18.57
N VAL A 211 -1.23 -9.06 19.22
CA VAL A 211 -1.77 -9.77 20.42
C VAL A 211 -1.65 -8.97 21.73
N GLN A 212 -1.15 -7.73 21.68
CA GLN A 212 -1.04 -6.87 22.85
C GLN A 212 -2.33 -6.05 23.10
N PHE A 213 -3.28 -6.12 22.20
CA PHE A 213 -4.56 -5.44 22.25
C PHE A 213 -5.70 -6.45 22.36
#